data_c643fbe59b0262b2f94bb3c90ed383e4
#
_entry.id   c643fbe59b0262b2f94bb3c90ed383e4
#
_cell.length_a   1.000
_cell.length_b   1.000
_cell.length_c   1.000
_cell.angle_alpha   90.00
_cell.angle_beta   90.00
_cell.angle_gamma   90.00
#
_symmetry.space_group_name_H-M   'P 1'
#
loop_
_entity.id
_entity.type
_entity.pdbx_description
1 polymer ?
#
loop_
_entity_poly.entity_id
_entity_poly.type
_entity_poly.pdbx_seq_one_letter_code
_entity_poly.pdbx_strand_id
1 'polypeptide(L)'
;MSRTRFINPQTLSKPPGYTQVVEATAPARLVYVAGQLGMDRDGKFSSDFRLQAIQTFENIKAALAAVGGQFQHVVKMNNYLVDMKHLPVFRQVRDSYLADENRPASTTIAISGLAREGALLEIEAVAVLPKSAAKGAAGNARKSRSATKVSRRKGR
;
A
#
# COMPACT_ATOMS: atom_id res chain seq x y z
N MET A 1 -6.92 -22.98 2.24
CA MET A 1 -6.06 -21.87 2.70
C MET A 1 -5.40 -21.26 1.47
N SER A 2 -5.35 -19.94 1.34
CA SER A 2 -4.49 -19.29 0.36
C SER A 2 -3.03 -19.58 0.72
N ARG A 3 -2.24 -20.02 -0.25
CA ARG A 3 -0.82 -20.33 -0.02
C ARG A 3 0.04 -19.42 -0.90
N THR A 4 0.90 -18.65 -0.26
CA THR A 4 1.92 -17.86 -0.93
C THR A 4 3.28 -18.53 -0.69
N ARG A 5 4.07 -18.67 -1.76
CA ARG A 5 5.44 -19.20 -1.73
C ARG A 5 6.39 -18.12 -2.20
N PHE A 6 7.47 -17.94 -1.48
CA PHE A 6 8.56 -17.02 -1.79
C PHE A 6 9.76 -17.85 -2.25
N ILE A 7 10.22 -17.65 -3.46
CA ILE A 7 11.16 -18.55 -4.13
C ILE A 7 12.32 -17.73 -4.69
N ASN A 8 13.53 -18.11 -4.31
CA ASN A 8 14.76 -17.60 -4.89
C ASN A 8 15.52 -18.79 -5.53
N PRO A 9 15.37 -19.02 -6.86
CA PRO A 9 16.03 -20.11 -7.53
C PRO A 9 17.55 -20.02 -7.40
N GLN A 10 18.22 -21.14 -7.15
CA GLN A 10 19.69 -21.17 -7.01
C GLN A 10 20.44 -20.84 -8.31
N THR A 11 19.74 -20.93 -9.44
CA THR A 11 20.27 -20.55 -10.77
C THR A 11 20.31 -19.04 -11.02
N LEU A 12 19.72 -18.25 -10.11
CA LEU A 12 19.73 -16.79 -10.17
C LEU A 12 20.60 -16.20 -9.07
N SER A 13 21.09 -14.97 -9.29
CA SER A 13 21.86 -14.24 -8.27
C SER A 13 21.04 -14.02 -7.01
N LYS A 14 21.71 -14.02 -5.83
CA LYS A 14 21.03 -13.74 -4.55
C LYS A 14 20.47 -12.32 -4.53
N PRO A 15 19.15 -12.13 -4.30
CA PRO A 15 18.54 -10.81 -4.32
C PRO A 15 18.89 -10.02 -3.05
N PRO A 16 19.25 -8.73 -3.17
CA PRO A 16 19.67 -7.90 -2.03
C PRO A 16 18.48 -7.24 -1.32
N GLY A 17 17.39 -7.93 -1.04
CA GLY A 17 16.26 -7.38 -0.29
C GLY A 17 14.92 -7.40 -1.03
N TYR A 18 14.75 -8.40 -1.88
CA TYR A 18 13.46 -8.75 -2.50
C TYR A 18 13.41 -10.25 -2.75
N THR A 19 12.27 -10.77 -3.22
CA THR A 19 12.13 -12.16 -3.66
C THR A 19 12.08 -12.20 -5.19
N GLN A 20 12.79 -13.17 -5.79
CA GLN A 20 12.83 -13.34 -7.25
C GLN A 20 11.46 -13.72 -7.81
N VAL A 21 10.77 -14.67 -7.17
CA VAL A 21 9.48 -15.19 -7.60
C VAL A 21 8.56 -15.32 -6.39
N VAL A 22 7.36 -14.75 -6.49
CA VAL A 22 6.29 -14.97 -5.52
C VAL A 22 5.13 -15.66 -6.23
N GLU A 23 4.79 -16.87 -5.78
CA GLU A 23 3.65 -17.63 -6.26
C GLU A 23 2.51 -17.54 -5.26
N ALA A 24 1.33 -17.16 -5.71
CA ALA A 24 0.12 -17.14 -4.90
C ALA A 24 -0.92 -18.09 -5.50
N THR A 25 -1.43 -19.01 -4.67
CA THR A 25 -2.45 -19.97 -5.08
C THR A 25 -3.80 -19.65 -4.44
N ALA A 26 -4.88 -19.82 -5.21
CA ALA A 26 -6.25 -19.65 -4.75
C ALA A 26 -6.63 -20.69 -3.65
N PRO A 27 -7.64 -20.43 -2.79
CA PRO A 27 -8.50 -19.25 -2.82
C PRO A 27 -7.90 -18.07 -2.01
N ALA A 28 -7.81 -16.90 -2.64
CA ALA A 28 -7.25 -15.70 -2.06
C ALA A 28 -8.01 -14.45 -2.51
N ARG A 29 -7.85 -13.34 -1.78
CA ARG A 29 -8.27 -12.00 -2.21
C ARG A 29 -7.06 -11.30 -2.79
N LEU A 30 -7.16 -10.94 -4.06
CA LEU A 30 -6.14 -10.15 -4.73
C LEU A 30 -6.45 -8.66 -4.53
N VAL A 31 -5.48 -7.88 -4.10
CA VAL A 31 -5.60 -6.45 -3.83
C VAL A 31 -4.54 -5.71 -4.61
N TYR A 32 -4.97 -4.73 -5.39
CA TYR A 32 -4.11 -3.80 -6.10
C TYR A 32 -4.11 -2.47 -5.34
N VAL A 33 -2.95 -2.01 -4.94
CA VAL A 33 -2.75 -0.68 -4.35
C VAL A 33 -2.19 0.21 -5.45
N ALA A 34 -2.94 1.25 -5.81
CA ALA A 34 -2.50 2.25 -6.77
C ALA A 34 -1.22 2.95 -6.32
N GLY A 35 -0.52 3.60 -7.24
CA GLY A 35 0.68 4.37 -6.91
C GLY A 35 0.44 5.33 -5.75
N GLN A 36 1.26 5.21 -4.73
CA GLN A 36 1.26 6.08 -3.56
C GLN A 36 2.47 6.99 -3.61
N LEU A 37 2.22 8.28 -3.50
CA LEU A 37 3.21 9.34 -3.35
C LEU A 37 3.45 9.64 -1.86
N GLY A 38 4.56 10.30 -1.54
CA GLY A 38 4.86 10.78 -0.18
C GLY A 38 4.08 12.04 0.21
N MET A 39 2.80 12.08 -0.13
CA MET A 39 1.88 13.18 0.10
C MET A 39 1.09 12.96 1.39
N ASP A 40 1.00 13.97 2.24
CA ASP A 40 0.18 13.95 3.43
C ASP A 40 -1.32 14.14 3.11
N ARG A 41 -2.18 14.17 4.14
CA ARG A 41 -3.63 14.34 3.98
C ARG A 41 -4.03 15.72 3.46
N ASP A 42 -3.16 16.72 3.65
CA ASP A 42 -3.38 18.09 3.16
C ASP A 42 -2.88 18.27 1.73
N GLY A 43 -2.36 17.21 1.11
CA GLY A 43 -1.85 17.23 -0.26
C GLY A 43 -0.44 17.81 -0.39
N LYS A 44 0.33 17.87 0.70
CA LYS A 44 1.67 18.46 0.74
C LYS A 44 2.76 17.41 0.70
N PHE A 45 3.91 17.80 0.15
CA PHE A 45 5.14 17.02 0.15
C PHE A 45 6.19 17.66 1.08
N SER A 46 6.96 16.83 1.77
CA SER A 46 8.22 17.27 2.35
C SER A 46 9.25 17.48 1.23
N SER A 47 10.16 18.42 1.39
CA SER A 47 11.34 18.54 0.52
C SER A 47 12.40 17.47 0.78
N ASP A 48 12.31 16.77 1.90
CA ASP A 48 13.23 15.69 2.29
C ASP A 48 12.74 14.34 1.74
N PHE A 49 13.61 13.66 0.97
CA PHE A 49 13.31 12.37 0.36
C PHE A 49 12.94 11.29 1.40
N ARG A 50 13.65 11.24 2.53
CA ARG A 50 13.39 10.24 3.58
C ARG A 50 11.99 10.41 4.15
N LEU A 51 11.58 11.65 4.40
CA LEU A 51 10.23 11.94 4.91
C LEU A 51 9.16 11.60 3.86
N GLN A 52 9.40 11.88 2.58
CA GLN A 52 8.50 11.43 1.52
C GLN A 52 8.43 9.90 1.45
N ALA A 53 9.56 9.20 1.55
CA ALA A 53 9.59 7.74 1.54
C ALA A 53 8.79 7.17 2.72
N ILE A 54 8.99 7.66 3.93
CA ILE A 54 8.22 7.26 5.11
C ILE A 54 6.72 7.49 4.88
N GLN A 55 6.33 8.68 4.41
CA GLN A 55 4.93 8.99 4.14
C GLN A 55 4.32 8.08 3.08
N THR A 56 5.08 7.74 2.02
CA THR A 56 4.63 6.79 1.00
C THR A 56 4.32 5.41 1.60
N PHE A 57 5.20 4.89 2.47
CA PHE A 57 4.97 3.61 3.14
C PHE A 57 3.80 3.68 4.12
N GLU A 58 3.61 4.79 4.86
CA GLU A 58 2.43 4.97 5.71
C GLU A 58 1.13 5.03 4.89
N ASN A 59 1.15 5.65 3.69
CA ASN A 59 0.00 5.66 2.78
C ASN A 59 -0.34 4.24 2.28
N ILE A 60 0.67 3.44 1.89
CA ILE A 60 0.47 2.03 1.51
C ILE A 60 -0.09 1.23 2.69
N LYS A 61 0.44 1.42 3.88
CA LYS A 61 -0.04 0.77 5.11
C LYS A 61 -1.52 1.08 5.38
N ALA A 62 -1.92 2.34 5.23
CA ALA A 62 -3.31 2.76 5.36
C ALA A 62 -4.20 2.15 4.28
N ALA A 63 -3.75 2.10 3.02
CA ALA A 63 -4.47 1.46 1.92
C ALA A 63 -4.67 -0.05 2.17
N LEU A 64 -3.64 -0.75 2.62
CA LEU A 64 -3.73 -2.17 2.99
C LEU A 64 -4.69 -2.39 4.16
N ALA A 65 -4.61 -1.55 5.21
CA ALA A 65 -5.47 -1.65 6.39
C ALA A 65 -6.97 -1.49 6.04
N ALA A 66 -7.31 -0.67 5.05
CA ALA A 66 -8.69 -0.48 4.57
C ALA A 66 -9.35 -1.78 4.09
N VAL A 67 -8.56 -2.77 3.70
CA VAL A 67 -9.03 -4.09 3.26
C VAL A 67 -8.67 -5.22 4.24
N GLY A 68 -8.17 -4.87 5.44
CA GLY A 68 -7.70 -5.82 6.45
C GLY A 68 -6.36 -6.47 6.10
N GLY A 69 -5.55 -5.82 5.27
CA GLY A 69 -4.22 -6.23 4.87
C GLY A 69 -3.10 -5.59 5.70
N GLN A 70 -1.92 -6.11 5.53
CA GLN A 70 -0.66 -5.66 6.13
C GLN A 70 0.48 -5.89 5.14
N PHE A 71 1.68 -5.33 5.38
CA PHE A 71 2.84 -5.51 4.49
C PHE A 71 3.22 -6.97 4.24
N GLN A 72 3.04 -7.86 5.20
CA GLN A 72 3.28 -9.30 5.03
C GLN A 72 2.42 -9.97 3.94
N HIS A 73 1.33 -9.32 3.50
CA HIS A 73 0.48 -9.79 2.42
C HIS A 73 0.93 -9.27 1.05
N VAL A 74 1.84 -8.30 1.01
CA VAL A 74 2.34 -7.74 -0.26
C VAL A 74 3.21 -8.79 -0.96
N VAL A 75 2.92 -9.04 -2.22
CA VAL A 75 3.63 -10.03 -3.06
C VAL A 75 4.43 -9.36 -4.17
N LYS A 76 4.10 -8.13 -4.55
CA LYS A 76 4.81 -7.34 -5.56
C LYS A 76 4.83 -5.88 -5.18
N MET A 77 5.97 -5.23 -5.44
CA MET A 77 6.13 -3.76 -5.38
C MET A 77 6.85 -3.27 -6.63
N ASN A 78 6.35 -2.19 -7.21
CA ASN A 78 7.07 -1.40 -8.21
C ASN A 78 7.35 -0.03 -7.60
N ASN A 79 8.61 0.39 -7.67
CA ASN A 79 9.09 1.60 -7.03
C ASN A 79 9.71 2.50 -8.11
N TYR A 80 9.23 3.72 -8.19
CA TYR A 80 9.61 4.72 -9.17
C TYR A 80 10.31 5.87 -8.44
N LEU A 81 11.56 6.15 -8.76
CA LEU A 81 12.35 7.24 -8.17
C LEU A 81 12.71 8.25 -9.26
N VAL A 82 12.58 9.53 -8.97
CA VAL A 82 13.00 10.58 -9.91
C VAL A 82 14.52 10.74 -9.96
N ASP A 83 15.25 10.26 -8.93
CA ASP A 83 16.71 10.29 -8.88
C ASP A 83 17.24 9.06 -8.12
N MET A 84 18.07 8.25 -8.79
CA MET A 84 18.65 7.04 -8.20
C MET A 84 19.68 7.31 -7.10
N LYS A 85 20.15 8.54 -6.92
CA LYS A 85 20.96 8.89 -5.75
C LYS A 85 20.21 8.64 -4.43
N HIS A 86 18.89 8.61 -4.44
CA HIS A 86 18.05 8.33 -3.29
C HIS A 86 17.88 6.84 -2.98
N LEU A 87 18.37 5.93 -3.85
CA LEU A 87 18.20 4.48 -3.67
C LEU A 87 18.73 3.96 -2.31
N PRO A 88 19.87 4.41 -1.77
CA PRO A 88 20.31 3.96 -0.44
C PRO A 88 19.35 4.33 0.68
N VAL A 89 18.83 5.56 0.66
CA VAL A 89 17.84 6.05 1.65
C VAL A 89 16.52 5.30 1.49
N PHE A 90 16.06 5.12 0.24
CA PHE A 90 14.86 4.33 -0.07
C PHE A 90 14.95 2.92 0.54
N ARG A 91 16.08 2.22 0.35
CA ARG A 91 16.29 0.86 0.90
C ARG A 91 16.22 0.83 2.42
N GLN A 92 16.84 1.81 3.11
CA GLN A 92 16.76 1.91 4.57
C GLN A 92 15.33 2.07 5.06
N VAL A 93 14.54 2.97 4.43
CA VAL A 93 13.14 3.18 4.81
C VAL A 93 12.32 1.91 4.50
N ARG A 94 12.44 1.35 3.29
CA ARG A 94 11.76 0.10 2.91
C ARG A 94 12.00 -1.00 3.95
N ASP A 95 13.25 -1.19 4.37
CA ASP A 95 13.65 -2.26 5.28
C ASP A 95 13.10 -2.08 6.71
N SER A 96 12.66 -0.87 7.07
CA SER A 96 11.94 -0.63 8.34
C SER A 96 10.46 -1.04 8.29
N TYR A 97 9.88 -1.23 7.09
CA TYR A 97 8.49 -1.64 6.91
C TYR A 97 8.33 -3.10 6.50
N LEU A 98 9.32 -3.67 5.81
CA LEU A 98 9.28 -5.05 5.33
C LEU A 98 10.13 -5.94 6.25
N ALA A 99 9.56 -7.07 6.66
CA ALA A 99 10.32 -8.09 7.38
C ALA A 99 11.49 -8.62 6.55
N ASP A 100 12.52 -9.16 7.20
CA ASP A 100 13.67 -9.73 6.49
C ASP A 100 13.33 -11.00 5.71
N GLU A 101 12.30 -11.73 6.16
CA GLU A 101 11.79 -12.92 5.51
C GLU A 101 10.57 -12.61 4.65
N ASN A 102 10.39 -13.39 3.58
CA ASN A 102 9.20 -13.32 2.71
C ASN A 102 8.97 -11.93 2.09
N ARG A 103 10.04 -11.27 1.66
CA ARG A 103 9.95 -9.98 0.98
C ARG A 103 9.23 -10.12 -0.35
N PRO A 104 8.44 -9.11 -0.77
CA PRO A 104 7.76 -9.13 -2.06
C PRO A 104 8.75 -9.17 -3.23
N ALA A 105 8.32 -9.68 -4.36
CA ALA A 105 8.99 -9.43 -5.62
C ALA A 105 9.01 -7.91 -5.87
N SER A 106 10.17 -7.33 -6.20
CA SER A 106 10.31 -5.87 -6.27
C SER A 106 11.09 -5.43 -7.50
N THR A 107 10.65 -4.32 -8.07
CA THR A 107 11.36 -3.63 -9.15
C THR A 107 11.53 -2.17 -8.74
N THR A 108 12.71 -1.61 -8.96
CA THR A 108 12.99 -0.19 -8.72
C THR A 108 13.62 0.40 -9.95
N ILE A 109 13.06 1.49 -10.48
CA ILE A 109 13.54 2.18 -11.69
C ILE A 109 13.60 3.68 -11.47
N ALA A 110 14.49 4.34 -12.24
CA ALA A 110 14.48 5.78 -12.38
C ALA A 110 13.47 6.19 -13.45
N ILE A 111 12.80 7.31 -13.22
CA ILE A 111 11.85 7.91 -14.16
C ILE A 111 12.12 9.40 -14.30
N SER A 112 11.65 10.00 -15.39
CA SER A 112 11.85 11.43 -15.67
C SER A 112 10.98 12.36 -14.81
N GLY A 113 9.90 11.88 -14.22
CA GLY A 113 9.00 12.66 -13.38
C GLY A 113 7.77 11.88 -12.94
N LEU A 114 7.05 12.42 -11.98
CA LEU A 114 5.81 11.89 -11.41
C LEU A 114 4.65 12.84 -11.72
N ALA A 115 3.42 12.35 -11.53
CA ALA A 115 2.20 13.09 -11.86
C ALA A 115 1.97 14.36 -10.99
N ARG A 116 2.73 14.53 -9.92
CA ARG A 116 2.62 15.68 -9.00
C ARG A 116 3.98 16.33 -8.84
N GLU A 117 4.00 17.65 -9.01
CA GLU A 117 5.19 18.46 -8.75
C GLU A 117 5.64 18.31 -7.29
N GLY A 118 6.94 18.21 -7.06
CA GLY A 118 7.53 18.00 -5.72
C GLY A 118 7.54 16.54 -5.25
N ALA A 119 6.90 15.60 -5.96
CA ALA A 119 7.02 14.18 -5.67
C ALA A 119 8.38 13.64 -6.09
N LEU A 120 9.03 12.88 -5.21
CA LEU A 120 10.37 12.30 -5.43
C LEU A 120 10.35 10.79 -5.62
N LEU A 121 9.27 10.13 -5.19
CA LEU A 121 9.05 8.70 -5.41
C LEU A 121 7.56 8.37 -5.48
N GLU A 122 7.28 7.24 -6.11
CA GLU A 122 5.97 6.59 -6.13
C GLU A 122 6.14 5.09 -5.94
N ILE A 123 5.21 4.45 -5.24
CA ILE A 123 5.21 3.00 -5.03
C ILE A 123 3.81 2.46 -5.27
N GLU A 124 3.70 1.45 -6.12
CA GLU A 124 2.49 0.64 -6.26
C GLU A 124 2.73 -0.77 -5.71
N ALA A 125 1.68 -1.43 -5.28
CA ALA A 125 1.80 -2.75 -4.68
C ALA A 125 0.64 -3.69 -5.06
N VAL A 126 0.94 -4.98 -5.09
CA VAL A 126 -0.07 -6.06 -5.17
C VAL A 126 0.04 -6.90 -3.91
N ALA A 127 -1.10 -7.17 -3.28
CA ALA A 127 -1.17 -8.00 -2.09
C ALA A 127 -2.14 -9.18 -2.26
N VAL A 128 -1.88 -10.27 -1.55
CA VAL A 128 -2.68 -11.49 -1.53
C VAL A 128 -3.12 -11.78 -0.11
N LEU A 129 -4.40 -11.61 0.17
CA LEU A 129 -4.99 -11.77 1.48
C LEU A 129 -5.77 -13.09 1.58
N PRO A 130 -5.79 -13.74 2.74
CA PRO A 130 -6.64 -14.92 2.96
C PRO A 130 -8.13 -14.57 2.87
N LYS A 131 -8.97 -15.55 2.50
CA LYS A 131 -10.42 -15.36 2.32
C LYS A 131 -11.15 -14.84 3.57
N SER A 132 -10.69 -15.18 4.75
CA SER A 132 -11.36 -14.92 6.04
C SER A 132 -11.11 -13.53 6.65
N ALA A 133 -10.37 -12.64 6.03
CA ALA A 133 -10.04 -11.32 6.60
C ALA A 133 -11.15 -10.25 6.45
N ALA A 134 -12.38 -10.62 6.07
CA ALA A 134 -13.48 -9.68 5.90
C ALA A 134 -14.46 -9.70 7.09
N LYS A 135 -13.99 -9.36 8.30
CA LYS A 135 -14.87 -8.91 9.40
C LYS A 135 -14.26 -7.67 10.03
N GLY A 136 -14.70 -6.48 9.61
CA GLY A 136 -14.29 -5.26 10.30
C GLY A 136 -14.52 -3.92 9.61
N ALA A 137 -15.30 -3.85 8.53
CA ALA A 137 -15.60 -2.55 7.92
C ALA A 137 -17.04 -2.41 7.42
N ALA A 138 -18.00 -2.91 8.20
CA ALA A 138 -19.43 -2.68 7.93
C ALA A 138 -20.18 -2.35 9.23
N GLY A 139 -19.96 -1.16 9.75
CA GLY A 139 -20.65 -0.75 10.95
C GLY A 139 -20.47 0.70 11.32
N ASN A 140 -20.76 1.65 10.42
CA ASN A 140 -21.19 3.00 10.83
C ASN A 140 -21.58 3.91 9.65
N ALA A 141 -22.61 3.51 8.91
CA ALA A 141 -23.25 4.41 7.96
C ALA A 141 -24.75 4.09 7.83
N ARG A 142 -25.46 4.07 8.97
CA ARG A 142 -26.93 4.13 8.95
C ARG A 142 -27.50 4.44 10.33
N LYS A 143 -27.48 5.72 10.72
CA LYS A 143 -28.49 6.30 11.66
C LYS A 143 -28.37 7.83 11.61
N SER A 144 -29.09 8.47 10.72
CA SER A 144 -29.71 9.77 10.94
C SER A 144 -30.63 10.11 9.77
N ARG A 145 -31.79 9.50 9.74
CA ARG A 145 -32.99 10.08 9.12
C ARG A 145 -34.16 9.79 10.06
N SER A 146 -34.23 10.53 11.12
CA SER A 146 -35.40 10.63 11.97
C SER A 146 -36.29 11.76 11.46
N ALA A 147 -37.52 11.40 11.17
CA ALA A 147 -38.56 12.19 10.59
C ALA A 147 -38.88 13.43 11.41
N THR A 148 -38.89 14.58 10.78
CA THR A 148 -39.63 15.76 11.29
C THR A 148 -41.06 15.65 10.88
N LYS A 149 -41.92 15.28 11.84
CA LYS A 149 -43.36 15.20 11.73
C LYS A 149 -43.92 16.63 11.83
N VAL A 150 -44.34 17.19 10.71
CA VAL A 150 -45.06 18.47 10.68
C VAL A 150 -46.46 18.24 11.21
N SER A 151 -46.74 18.78 12.40
CA SER A 151 -48.05 18.88 12.99
C SER A 151 -48.83 20.02 12.33
N ARG A 152 -49.85 19.70 11.51
CA ARG A 152 -50.89 20.64 11.10
C ARG A 152 -51.84 20.84 12.28
N ARG A 153 -51.86 22.02 12.88
CA ARG A 153 -52.98 22.49 13.70
C ARG A 153 -53.99 23.18 12.81
N LYS A 154 -55.21 22.61 12.74
CA LYS A 154 -56.45 23.29 12.39
C LYS A 154 -56.91 24.12 13.60
N GLY A 155 -57.50 25.28 13.33
CA GLY A 155 -58.20 26.06 14.34
C GLY A 155 -58.59 27.42 13.80
N ARG A 156 -59.80 27.49 13.44
CA ARG A 156 -60.82 28.58 13.51
C ARG A 156 -60.37 29.98 13.11
#